data_92886a3cc03be23cef9871ffb81699a9
#
_entry.id   92886a3cc03be23cef9871ffb81699a9
#
_cell.length_a   1.000
_cell.length_b   1.000
_cell.length_c   1.000
_cell.angle_alpha   90.00
_cell.angle_beta   90.00
_cell.angle_gamma   90.00
#
_symmetry.space_group_name_H-M   'P 1'
#
loop_
_entity.id
_entity.type
_entity.pdbx_description
1 polymer ?
#
loop_
_entity_poly.entity_id
_entity_poly.type
_entity_poly.pdbx_seq_one_letter_code
_entity_poly.pdbx_strand_id
1 'polypeptide(L)'
;MSDESTTVTAPGGSSLEAQQERAAQQLEIRLRYGDQVWELREVDHFAVFSRRSTARRAGRVLVASGFQIAISRLRLRQVLVASHHAAVDAESTTAFLRQVIEAVESHGGRYDGWRAEIVPAH
;
A
#
# COMPACT_ATOMS: atom_id res chain seq x y z
N MET A 1 20.71 16.39 -16.01
CA MET A 1 20.37 15.79 -15.64
C MET A 1 19.72 15.33 -14.95
N SER A 2 19.81 15.47 -14.93
CA SER A 2 19.32 14.80 -14.29
C SER A 2 18.47 14.34 -13.71
N ASP A 3 18.54 14.43 -13.81
CA ASP A 3 17.85 13.80 -13.28
C ASP A 3 17.01 13.35 -12.77
N GLU A 4 17.15 13.48 -13.03
CA GLU A 4 16.48 12.88 -12.63
C GLU A 4 15.76 12.62 -11.83
N SER A 5 16.11 13.04 -12.16
CA SER A 5 15.61 12.59 -11.41
C SER A 5 14.73 12.46 -10.68
N THR A 6 15.01 12.80 -10.96
CA THR A 6 14.40 12.55 -10.41
C THR A 6 13.48 12.23 -9.73
N THR A 7 13.77 12.40 -9.95
CA THR A 7 13.16 11.95 -9.43
C THR A 7 12.36 11.75 -8.65
N VAL A 8 12.59 12.16 -8.72
CA VAL A 8 12.16 11.87 -8.12
C VAL A 8 11.30 11.75 -7.42
N THR A 9 11.49 11.98 -7.56
CA THR A 9 10.91 11.84 -7.04
C THR A 9 10.17 11.75 -6.33
N ALA A 10 10.33 12.09 -6.48
CA ALA A 10 9.72 12.09 -5.83
C ALA A 10 8.94 11.53 -5.18
N PRO A 11 9.18 11.49 -4.97
CA PRO A 11 8.85 10.53 -3.99
C PRO A 11 7.51 10.68 -3.41
N GLY A 12 7.48 10.94 -2.22
CA GLY A 12 6.33 10.82 -1.43
C GLY A 12 5.12 11.55 -1.97
N GLY A 13 5.39 12.67 -2.53
CA GLY A 13 4.30 13.52 -2.97
C GLY A 13 3.41 12.89 -3.98
N SER A 14 3.93 11.92 -4.68
CA SER A 14 3.17 11.28 -5.74
C SER A 14 2.41 10.07 -5.26
N SER A 15 2.40 9.80 -3.96
CA SER A 15 2.01 8.49 -3.48
C SER A 15 0.65 8.04 -3.93
N LEU A 16 -0.38 8.80 -3.64
CA LEU A 16 -1.73 8.32 -3.94
C LEU A 16 -1.96 8.20 -5.43
N GLU A 17 -1.63 9.26 -6.17
CA GLU A 17 -1.84 9.28 -7.61
C GLU A 17 -1.01 8.22 -8.31
N ALA A 18 0.27 8.13 -7.95
CA ALA A 18 1.16 7.16 -8.55
C ALA A 18 0.73 5.74 -8.22
N GLN A 19 0.29 5.50 -6.99
CA GLN A 19 -0.15 4.18 -6.58
C GLN A 19 -1.46 3.79 -7.27
N GLN A 20 -2.34 4.75 -7.46
CA GLN A 20 -3.59 4.48 -8.18
C GLN A 20 -3.31 4.14 -9.63
N GLU A 21 -2.35 4.80 -10.24
CA GLU A 21 -1.95 4.50 -11.61
C GLU A 21 -1.35 3.10 -11.71
N ARG A 22 -0.49 2.75 -10.77
CA ARG A 22 0.09 1.41 -10.72
C ARG A 22 -0.97 0.35 -10.48
N ALA A 23 -1.95 0.66 -9.65
CA ALA A 23 -3.04 -0.28 -9.39
C ALA A 23 -3.85 -0.54 -10.65
N ALA A 24 -4.08 0.48 -11.46
CA ALA A 24 -4.78 0.32 -12.72
C ALA A 24 -4.00 -0.58 -13.67
N GLN A 25 -2.68 -0.41 -13.72
CA GLN A 25 -1.83 -1.27 -14.53
C GLN A 25 -1.82 -2.70 -14.01
N GLN A 26 -1.77 -2.86 -12.70
CA GLN A 26 -1.82 -4.18 -12.09
C GLN A 26 -3.14 -4.88 -12.36
N LEU A 27 -4.23 -4.13 -12.34
CA LEU A 27 -5.54 -4.70 -12.62
C LEU A 27 -5.57 -5.31 -14.02
N GLU A 28 -5.02 -4.62 -15.00
CA GLU A 28 -4.93 -5.12 -16.34
C GLU A 28 -4.18 -6.45 -16.40
N ILE A 29 -3.05 -6.50 -15.70
CA ILE A 29 -2.23 -7.71 -15.65
C ILE A 29 -3.00 -8.84 -14.96
N ARG A 30 -3.65 -8.55 -13.85
CA ARG A 30 -4.42 -9.54 -13.10
C ARG A 30 -5.53 -10.13 -13.93
N LEU A 31 -6.25 -9.28 -14.66
CA LEU A 31 -7.33 -9.76 -15.53
C LEU A 31 -6.79 -10.65 -16.64
N ARG A 32 -5.62 -10.31 -17.16
CA ARG A 32 -4.98 -11.09 -18.21
C ARG A 32 -4.61 -12.49 -17.72
N TYR A 33 -4.25 -12.62 -16.44
CA TYR A 33 -3.93 -13.91 -15.85
C TYR A 33 -5.14 -14.63 -15.27
N GLY A 34 -6.35 -14.11 -15.50
CA GLY A 34 -7.57 -14.77 -15.06
C GLY A 34 -7.89 -14.55 -13.59
N ASP A 35 -7.34 -13.51 -12.98
CA ASP A 35 -7.61 -13.22 -11.58
C ASP A 35 -9.07 -12.82 -11.41
N GLN A 36 -9.75 -13.45 -10.45
CA GLN A 36 -11.12 -13.08 -10.09
C GLN A 36 -11.03 -11.94 -9.09
N VAL A 37 -10.86 -10.73 -9.62
CA VAL A 37 -10.46 -9.56 -8.84
C VAL A 37 -11.50 -9.15 -7.79
N TRP A 38 -12.74 -9.62 -7.92
CA TRP A 38 -13.79 -9.35 -6.93
C TRP A 38 -13.73 -10.28 -5.72
N GLU A 39 -12.93 -11.35 -5.79
CA GLU A 39 -12.82 -12.28 -4.67
C GLU A 39 -11.94 -11.69 -3.57
N LEU A 40 -12.36 -11.89 -2.33
CA LEU A 40 -11.60 -11.40 -1.18
C LEU A 40 -10.34 -12.24 -1.00
N ARG A 41 -9.28 -11.56 -0.65
CA ARG A 41 -7.99 -12.19 -0.37
C ARG A 41 -7.22 -11.32 0.59
N GLU A 42 -6.16 -11.88 1.15
CA GLU A 42 -5.29 -11.08 2.00
C GLU A 42 -4.50 -10.09 1.15
N VAL A 43 -4.53 -8.83 1.55
CA VAL A 43 -3.78 -7.76 0.90
C VAL A 43 -2.83 -7.18 1.95
N ASP A 44 -1.54 -7.13 1.62
CA ASP A 44 -0.53 -6.60 2.52
C ASP A 44 -0.02 -5.28 1.97
N HIS A 45 0.00 -4.26 2.83
CA HIS A 45 0.51 -2.94 2.49
C HIS A 45 1.80 -2.70 3.24
N PHE A 46 2.76 -2.04 2.60
CA PHE A 46 4.08 -1.82 3.16
C PHE A 46 4.33 -0.32 3.26
N ALA A 47 4.81 0.12 4.41
CA ALA A 47 5.14 1.51 4.64
C ALA A 47 6.42 1.60 5.46
N VAL A 48 7.15 2.70 5.30
CA VAL A 48 8.43 2.90 5.95
C VAL A 48 8.36 4.20 6.74
N PHE A 49 8.84 4.15 7.99
CA PHE A 49 8.90 5.30 8.88
C PHE A 49 10.32 5.42 9.42
N SER A 50 10.73 6.64 9.75
CA SER A 50 12.03 6.83 10.40
C SER A 50 11.94 6.65 11.89
N ARG A 51 10.74 6.74 12.50
CA ARG A 51 10.56 6.64 13.94
C ARG A 51 9.52 5.60 14.29
N ARG A 52 9.79 4.85 15.35
CA ARG A 52 8.84 3.84 15.78
C ARG A 52 7.55 4.47 16.32
N SER A 53 7.65 5.63 16.97
CA SER A 53 6.48 6.28 17.54
C SER A 53 5.46 6.66 16.46
N THR A 54 5.94 7.20 15.34
CA THR A 54 5.04 7.58 14.25
C THR A 54 4.49 6.35 13.54
N ALA A 55 5.31 5.32 13.39
CA ALA A 55 4.82 4.06 12.83
C ALA A 55 3.70 3.48 13.70
N ARG A 56 3.86 3.52 15.01
CA ARG A 56 2.83 3.02 15.92
C ARG A 56 1.55 3.83 15.85
N ARG A 57 1.66 5.15 15.69
CA ARG A 57 0.46 5.99 15.57
C ARG A 57 -0.31 5.65 14.31
N ALA A 58 0.39 5.53 13.19
CA ALA A 58 -0.25 5.13 11.94
C ALA A 58 -0.87 3.75 12.09
N GLY A 59 -0.16 2.83 12.77
CA GLY A 59 -0.67 1.49 12.99
C GLY A 59 -1.95 1.48 13.78
N ARG A 60 -2.05 2.34 14.83
CA ARG A 60 -3.27 2.40 15.63
C ARG A 60 -4.47 2.86 14.81
N VAL A 61 -4.25 3.84 13.92
CA VAL A 61 -5.32 4.29 13.04
C VAL A 61 -5.79 3.14 12.15
N LEU A 62 -4.86 2.38 11.61
CA LEU A 62 -5.19 1.28 10.72
C LEU A 62 -5.85 0.12 11.46
N VAL A 63 -5.39 -0.18 12.68
CA VAL A 63 -6.05 -1.21 13.50
C VAL A 63 -7.50 -0.82 13.76
N ALA A 64 -7.74 0.45 14.08
CA ALA A 64 -9.10 0.92 14.31
C ALA A 64 -9.98 0.78 13.06
N SER A 65 -9.36 0.72 11.89
CA SER A 65 -10.07 0.53 10.62
C SER A 65 -10.15 -0.93 10.19
N GLY A 66 -9.68 -1.85 11.02
CA GLY A 66 -9.82 -3.28 10.75
C GLY A 66 -8.59 -3.96 10.19
N PHE A 67 -7.47 -3.27 10.10
CA PHE A 67 -6.24 -3.87 9.60
C PHE A 67 -5.49 -4.58 10.71
N GLN A 68 -4.74 -5.61 10.33
CA GLN A 68 -3.75 -6.22 11.23
C GLN A 68 -2.42 -5.57 10.94
N ILE A 69 -1.66 -5.27 12.00
CA ILE A 69 -0.45 -4.47 11.89
C ILE A 69 0.74 -5.22 12.47
N ALA A 70 1.85 -5.18 11.75
CA ALA A 70 3.14 -5.63 12.27
C ALA A 70 4.15 -4.55 11.98
N ILE A 71 4.97 -4.23 12.98
CA ILE A 71 6.03 -3.22 12.84
C ILE A 71 7.34 -3.90 13.20
N SER A 72 8.32 -3.78 12.31
CA SER A 72 9.64 -4.34 12.54
C SER A 72 10.69 -3.31 12.19
N ARG A 73 11.88 -3.49 12.76
CA ARG A 73 13.00 -2.61 12.48
C ARG A 73 13.87 -3.23 11.41
N LEU A 74 14.19 -2.44 10.39
CA LEU A 74 15.13 -2.86 9.36
C LEU A 74 16.16 -1.77 9.25
N ARG A 75 17.35 -2.04 9.80
CA ARG A 75 18.43 -1.06 9.89
C ARG A 75 17.96 0.16 10.69
N LEU A 76 17.96 1.34 10.09
CA LEU A 76 17.57 2.57 10.77
C LEU A 76 16.11 2.94 10.52
N ARG A 77 15.36 2.06 9.89
CA ARG A 77 13.98 2.35 9.52
C ARG A 77 13.03 1.41 10.20
N GLN A 78 11.79 1.85 10.29
CA GLN A 78 10.70 1.01 10.79
C GLN A 78 9.83 0.64 9.62
N VAL A 79 9.56 -0.65 9.46
CA VAL A 79 8.70 -1.16 8.39
C VAL A 79 7.37 -1.54 9.02
N LEU A 80 6.31 -0.95 8.50
CA LEU A 80 4.95 -1.27 8.93
C LEU A 80 4.29 -2.10 7.84
N VAL A 81 3.75 -3.25 8.22
CA VAL A 81 2.95 -4.07 7.32
C VAL A 81 1.52 -4.04 7.83
N ALA A 82 0.61 -3.60 6.97
CA ALA A 82 -0.81 -3.55 7.28
C ALA A 82 -1.53 -4.54 6.39
N SER A 83 -2.27 -5.46 6.99
CA SER A 83 -2.91 -6.55 6.27
C SER A 83 -4.41 -6.53 6.50
N HIS A 84 -5.16 -6.79 5.45
CA HIS A 84 -6.61 -6.91 5.55
C HIS A 84 -7.08 -7.83 4.42
N HIS A 85 -8.36 -8.20 4.48
CA HIS A 85 -8.97 -8.97 3.39
C HIS A 85 -9.80 -8.03 2.53
N ALA A 86 -9.55 -8.07 1.22
CA ALA A 86 -10.21 -7.15 0.30
C ALA A 86 -10.20 -7.73 -1.10
N ALA A 87 -11.14 -7.25 -1.91
CA ALA A 87 -11.09 -7.46 -3.36
C ALA A 87 -10.05 -6.53 -3.96
N VAL A 88 -9.61 -6.83 -5.16
CA VAL A 88 -8.57 -6.02 -5.82
C VAL A 88 -9.08 -5.46 -7.16
N ASP A 89 -10.38 -5.29 -7.27
CA ASP A 89 -10.98 -4.59 -8.41
C ASP A 89 -10.69 -3.09 -8.31
N ALA A 90 -11.06 -2.34 -9.34
CA ALA A 90 -10.70 -0.92 -9.43
C ALA A 90 -11.24 -0.12 -8.26
N GLU A 91 -12.50 -0.34 -7.89
CA GLU A 91 -13.13 0.42 -6.82
C GLU A 91 -12.50 0.11 -5.47
N SER A 92 -12.26 -1.18 -5.21
CA SER A 92 -11.68 -1.60 -3.93
C SER A 92 -10.25 -1.10 -3.76
N THR A 93 -9.44 -1.18 -4.82
CA THR A 93 -8.05 -0.69 -4.73
C THR A 93 -8.02 0.80 -4.54
N THR A 94 -8.88 1.55 -5.20
CA THR A 94 -8.95 3.00 -5.02
C THR A 94 -9.27 3.34 -3.57
N ALA A 95 -10.21 2.62 -2.97
CA ALA A 95 -10.65 2.88 -1.60
C ALA A 95 -9.54 2.56 -0.60
N PHE A 96 -8.93 1.35 -0.70
CA PHE A 96 -7.95 0.99 0.32
C PHE A 96 -6.64 1.76 0.16
N LEU A 97 -6.26 2.14 -1.07
CA LEU A 97 -5.07 2.95 -1.25
C LEU A 97 -5.23 4.33 -0.60
N ARG A 98 -6.39 4.95 -0.80
CA ARG A 98 -6.65 6.25 -0.18
C ARG A 98 -6.58 6.14 1.34
N GLN A 99 -7.19 5.11 1.89
CA GLN A 99 -7.24 4.94 3.33
C GLN A 99 -5.86 4.69 3.94
N VAL A 100 -5.09 3.77 3.35
CA VAL A 100 -3.80 3.40 3.92
C VAL A 100 -2.78 4.51 3.72
N ILE A 101 -2.74 5.11 2.53
CA ILE A 101 -1.77 6.16 2.24
C ILE A 101 -2.02 7.37 3.13
N GLU A 102 -3.29 7.72 3.35
CA GLU A 102 -3.60 8.84 4.23
C GLU A 102 -3.10 8.57 5.66
N ALA A 103 -3.33 7.38 6.18
CA ALA A 103 -2.86 7.03 7.53
C ALA A 103 -1.35 7.08 7.62
N VAL A 104 -0.66 6.59 6.58
CA VAL A 104 0.80 6.55 6.57
C VAL A 104 1.38 7.95 6.45
N GLU A 105 0.91 8.73 5.48
CA GLU A 105 1.52 10.02 5.18
C GLU A 105 1.20 11.07 6.23
N SER A 106 0.03 11.00 6.85
CA SER A 106 -0.31 11.94 7.90
C SER A 106 0.56 11.75 9.15
N HIS A 107 1.27 10.64 9.24
CA HIS A 107 2.19 10.38 10.34
C HIS A 107 3.65 10.37 9.88
N GLY A 108 3.91 10.97 8.71
CA GLY A 108 5.27 11.15 8.25
C GLY A 108 5.91 9.92 7.63
N GLY A 109 5.12 8.91 7.34
CA GLY A 109 5.63 7.71 6.68
C GLY A 109 5.57 7.81 5.17
N ARG A 110 6.16 6.81 4.51
CA ARG A 110 6.13 6.69 3.07
C ARG A 110 5.50 5.35 2.72
N TYR A 111 4.45 5.40 1.91
CA TYR A 111 3.81 4.18 1.45
C TYR A 111 4.66 3.55 0.36
N ASP A 112 4.93 2.25 0.50
CA ASP A 112 5.89 1.57 -0.36
C ASP A 112 5.23 0.56 -1.30
N GLY A 113 3.92 0.40 -1.24
CA GLY A 113 3.21 -0.48 -2.15
C GLY A 113 2.42 -1.55 -1.42
N TRP A 114 1.82 -2.45 -2.20
CA TRP A 114 1.00 -3.53 -1.68
C TRP A 114 1.16 -4.76 -2.55
N ARG A 115 0.77 -5.90 -1.99
CA ARG A 115 0.77 -7.15 -2.76
C ARG A 115 -0.44 -7.98 -2.36
N ALA A 116 -0.87 -8.81 -3.29
CA ALA A 116 -1.94 -9.77 -3.09
C ALA A 116 -1.79 -10.86 -4.12
N GLU A 117 -2.18 -12.08 -3.75
CA GLU A 117 -2.09 -13.20 -4.67
C GLU A 117 -3.14 -13.10 -5.77
N ILE A 118 -2.87 -13.77 -6.87
CA ILE A 118 -3.86 -13.95 -7.93
C ILE A 118 -4.79 -15.08 -7.51
N VAL A 119 -6.09 -14.87 -7.67
CA VAL A 119 -7.10 -15.88 -7.38
C VAL A 119 -7.68 -16.34 -8.72
N PRO A 120 -7.18 -17.44 -9.26
CA PRO A 120 -7.63 -17.88 -10.60
C PRO A 120 -8.99 -18.53 -10.53
N ALA A 121 -9.66 -18.53 -11.67
CA ALA A 121 -10.91 -19.27 -11.82
C ALA A 121 -10.63 -20.76 -11.80
N HIS A 122 -11.60 -21.53 -11.30
CA HIS A 122 -11.50 -22.98 -11.26
C HIS A 122 -12.24 -23.63 -12.41
#